data_bdca15dd3e04cb22374f4d29e0dbc3f0
#
_entry.id   bdca15dd3e04cb22374f4d29e0dbc3f0
#
_cell.length_a   1.000
_cell.length_b   1.000
_cell.length_c   1.000
_cell.angle_alpha   90.00
_cell.angle_beta   90.00
_cell.angle_gamma   90.00
#
_symmetry.space_group_name_H-M   'P 1'
#
loop_
_entity.id
_entity.type
_entity.pdbx_description
1 polymer ?
#
loop_
_entity_poly.entity_id
_entity_poly.type
_entity_poly.pdbx_seq_one_letter_code
_entity_poly.pdbx_strand_id
1 'polypeptide(L)'
;LTALALFGGALGNLTSNPEMTSTFARLGYPSYMHAILGVWTLGAALTILAPGLPRLKEWAYAGLTFEMTGAALSHLASHDPLVSALPPLVVLSVALLSWWLRPTSRRLDARSHTLPRAVNASLHEPLSLSTQP
;
A
#
# COMPACT_ATOMS: atom_id res chain seq x y z
N LEU A 1 12.02 4.94 6.47
CA LEU A 1 12.67 3.65 6.15
C LEU A 1 11.96 2.94 5.00
N THR A 2 10.64 2.68 5.07
CA THR A 2 9.88 1.97 4.02
C THR A 2 10.07 2.60 2.64
N ALA A 3 9.88 3.93 2.51
CA ALA A 3 10.03 4.61 1.24
C ALA A 3 11.46 4.48 0.67
N LEU A 4 12.49 4.56 1.51
CA LEU A 4 13.89 4.37 1.06
C LEU A 4 14.15 2.96 0.56
N ALA A 5 13.62 1.93 1.25
CA ALA A 5 13.72 0.55 0.80
C ALA A 5 13.02 0.34 -0.54
N LEU A 6 11.84 0.94 -0.73
CA LEU A 6 11.10 0.90 -1.98
C LEU A 6 11.81 1.63 -3.12
N PHE A 7 12.42 2.79 -2.85
CA PHE A 7 13.22 3.49 -3.85
C PHE A 7 14.42 2.65 -4.31
N GLY A 8 15.13 1.99 -3.39
CA GLY A 8 16.23 1.09 -3.73
C GLY A 8 15.78 -0.07 -4.60
N GLY A 9 14.67 -0.73 -4.24
CA GLY A 9 14.07 -1.81 -5.03
C GLY A 9 13.60 -1.35 -6.41
N ALA A 10 12.90 -0.21 -6.48
CA ALA A 10 12.42 0.38 -7.73
C ALA A 10 13.59 0.73 -8.67
N LEU A 11 14.65 1.33 -8.13
CA LEU A 11 15.85 1.66 -8.90
C LEU A 11 16.53 0.41 -9.45
N GLY A 12 16.67 -0.64 -8.63
CA GLY A 12 17.22 -1.92 -9.05
C GLY A 12 16.42 -2.54 -10.21
N ASN A 13 15.09 -2.47 -10.15
CA ASN A 13 14.20 -2.95 -11.20
C ASN A 13 14.28 -2.08 -12.48
N LEU A 14 14.34 -0.75 -12.34
CA LEU A 14 14.35 0.19 -13.49
C LEU A 14 15.70 0.27 -14.18
N THR A 15 16.81 0.11 -13.47
CA THR A 15 18.17 0.17 -14.04
C THR A 15 18.62 -1.11 -14.73
N SER A 16 17.72 -2.10 -14.85
CA SER A 16 18.01 -3.41 -15.48
C SER A 16 19.30 -4.05 -14.90
N ASN A 17 19.42 -3.99 -13.56
CA ASN A 17 20.54 -4.63 -12.87
C ASN A 17 20.64 -6.10 -13.34
N PRO A 18 21.83 -6.57 -13.78
CA PRO A 18 22.02 -7.94 -14.29
C PRO A 18 21.55 -9.02 -13.32
N GLU A 19 21.71 -8.80 -12.02
CA GLU A 19 21.24 -9.71 -10.98
C GLU A 19 19.72 -9.83 -10.94
N MET A 20 19.00 -8.69 -11.02
CA MET A 20 17.53 -8.67 -11.12
C MET A 20 17.05 -9.33 -12.39
N THR A 21 17.64 -8.98 -13.53
CA THR A 21 17.26 -9.56 -14.83
C THR A 21 17.45 -11.09 -14.84
N SER A 22 18.53 -11.60 -14.29
CA SER A 22 18.79 -13.04 -14.18
C SER A 22 17.80 -13.72 -13.24
N THR A 23 17.43 -13.07 -12.14
CA THR A 23 16.45 -13.59 -11.19
C THR A 23 15.05 -13.70 -11.84
N PHE A 24 14.58 -12.65 -12.53
CA PHE A 24 13.30 -12.69 -13.25
C PHE A 24 13.28 -13.76 -14.34
N ALA A 25 14.36 -13.90 -15.11
CA ALA A 25 14.49 -14.94 -16.12
C ALA A 25 14.42 -16.35 -15.49
N ARG A 26 15.11 -16.56 -14.36
CA ARG A 26 15.09 -17.83 -13.61
C ARG A 26 13.71 -18.14 -13.06
N LEU A 27 12.96 -17.14 -12.60
CA LEU A 27 11.58 -17.28 -12.13
C LEU A 27 10.56 -17.46 -13.27
N GLY A 28 11.00 -17.41 -14.53
CA GLY A 28 10.14 -17.56 -15.71
C GLY A 28 9.37 -16.32 -16.12
N TYR A 29 9.73 -15.14 -15.59
CA TYR A 29 9.08 -13.89 -15.96
C TYR A 29 9.67 -13.28 -17.23
N PRO A 30 8.84 -12.61 -18.07
CA PRO A 30 9.31 -11.85 -19.21
C PRO A 30 10.21 -10.69 -18.78
N SER A 31 11.17 -10.32 -19.65
CA SER A 31 12.15 -9.25 -19.36
C SER A 31 11.54 -7.88 -19.08
N TYR A 32 10.34 -7.59 -19.56
CA TYR A 32 9.66 -6.31 -19.31
C TYR A 32 9.00 -6.24 -17.91
N MET A 33 8.82 -7.36 -17.23
CA MET A 33 8.11 -7.43 -15.95
C MET A 33 8.81 -6.61 -14.86
N HIS A 34 10.15 -6.66 -14.80
CA HIS A 34 10.90 -5.88 -13.80
C HIS A 34 10.69 -4.36 -13.99
N ALA A 35 10.57 -3.88 -15.24
CA ALA A 35 10.30 -2.47 -15.49
C ALA A 35 8.90 -2.05 -15.02
N ILE A 36 7.89 -2.89 -15.27
CA ILE A 36 6.52 -2.65 -14.79
C ILE A 36 6.49 -2.59 -13.26
N LEU A 37 7.06 -3.58 -12.60
CA LEU A 37 7.11 -3.61 -11.14
C LEU A 37 7.92 -2.44 -10.59
N GLY A 38 9.04 -2.07 -11.23
CA GLY A 38 9.83 -0.91 -10.85
C GLY A 38 9.04 0.39 -10.89
N VAL A 39 8.24 0.62 -11.92
CA VAL A 39 7.36 1.80 -12.03
C VAL A 39 6.30 1.79 -10.92
N TRP A 40 5.68 0.64 -10.65
CA TRP A 40 4.64 0.52 -9.63
C TRP A 40 5.20 0.70 -8.21
N THR A 41 6.34 0.09 -7.92
CA THR A 41 7.05 0.25 -6.64
C THR A 41 7.47 1.70 -6.42
N LEU A 42 7.95 2.39 -7.48
CA LEU A 42 8.28 3.82 -7.43
C LEU A 42 7.02 4.65 -7.15
N GLY A 43 5.92 4.37 -7.85
CA GLY A 43 4.63 5.02 -7.61
C GLY A 43 4.14 4.83 -6.17
N ALA A 44 4.28 3.62 -5.62
CA ALA A 44 3.96 3.34 -4.22
C ALA A 44 4.85 4.14 -3.25
N ALA A 45 6.17 4.20 -3.50
CA ALA A 45 7.11 4.98 -2.69
C ALA A 45 6.74 6.47 -2.66
N LEU A 46 6.48 7.06 -3.83
CA LEU A 46 6.06 8.45 -3.96
C LEU A 46 4.73 8.72 -3.26
N THR A 47 3.77 7.80 -3.40
CA THR A 47 2.46 7.90 -2.74
C THR A 47 2.59 7.87 -1.21
N ILE A 48 3.45 7.02 -0.67
CA ILE A 48 3.69 6.92 0.78
C ILE A 48 4.31 8.21 1.31
N LEU A 49 5.19 8.86 0.54
CA LEU A 49 5.83 10.12 0.92
C LEU A 49 4.90 11.32 0.78
N ALA A 50 4.00 11.33 -0.21
CA ALA A 50 3.12 12.46 -0.47
C ALA A 50 2.22 12.76 0.73
N PRO A 51 2.06 14.03 1.15
CA PRO A 51 1.10 14.41 2.17
C PRO A 51 -0.35 14.33 1.64
N GLY A 52 -1.32 14.11 2.53
CA GLY A 52 -2.73 14.35 2.21
C GLY A 52 -3.45 13.31 1.33
N LEU A 53 -2.88 12.13 1.06
CA LEU A 53 -3.47 11.11 0.20
C LEU A 53 -3.80 9.79 0.95
N PRO A 54 -4.68 9.80 1.97
CA PRO A 54 -4.89 8.64 2.83
C PRO A 54 -5.40 7.41 2.07
N ARG A 55 -6.37 7.58 1.16
CA ARG A 55 -6.91 6.46 0.36
C ARG A 55 -5.86 5.85 -0.56
N LEU A 56 -5.09 6.68 -1.26
CA LEU A 56 -4.07 6.22 -2.19
C LEU A 56 -2.93 5.50 -1.44
N LYS A 57 -2.63 5.91 -0.21
CA LYS A 57 -1.67 5.22 0.66
C LYS A 57 -2.14 3.82 1.06
N GLU A 58 -3.41 3.63 1.38
CA GLU A 58 -3.96 2.29 1.64
C GLU A 58 -3.80 1.38 0.41
N TRP A 59 -4.07 1.90 -0.78
CA TRP A 59 -3.88 1.16 -2.03
C TRP A 59 -2.41 0.84 -2.29
N ALA A 60 -1.50 1.78 -2.02
CA ALA A 60 -0.06 1.57 -2.16
C ALA A 60 0.44 0.45 -1.21
N TYR A 61 0.00 0.45 0.05
CA TYR A 61 0.36 -0.62 0.99
C TYR A 61 -0.26 -1.97 0.62
N ALA A 62 -1.51 -1.99 0.14
CA ALA A 62 -2.14 -3.21 -0.35
C ALA A 62 -1.41 -3.77 -1.57
N GLY A 63 -1.12 -2.94 -2.58
CA GLY A 63 -0.37 -3.32 -3.77
C GLY A 63 1.01 -3.88 -3.42
N LEU A 64 1.72 -3.21 -2.52
CA LEU A 64 3.03 -3.65 -2.03
C LEU A 64 2.95 -5.00 -1.30
N THR A 65 1.88 -5.22 -0.52
CA THR A 65 1.65 -6.50 0.15
C THR A 65 1.50 -7.63 -0.86
N PHE A 66 0.71 -7.43 -1.92
CA PHE A 66 0.55 -8.41 -2.99
C PHE A 66 1.84 -8.63 -3.79
N GLU A 67 2.57 -7.56 -4.10
CA GLU A 67 3.84 -7.64 -4.81
C GLU A 67 4.88 -8.46 -4.02
N MET A 68 5.07 -8.16 -2.74
CA MET A 68 6.07 -8.83 -1.91
C MET A 68 5.69 -10.28 -1.58
N THR A 69 4.41 -10.56 -1.32
CA THR A 69 3.94 -11.94 -1.14
C THR A 69 4.06 -12.74 -2.43
N GLY A 70 3.72 -12.14 -3.57
CA GLY A 70 3.89 -12.74 -4.90
C GLY A 70 5.35 -13.08 -5.18
N ALA A 71 6.28 -12.17 -4.89
CA ALA A 71 7.71 -12.39 -5.05
C ALA A 71 8.21 -13.55 -4.17
N ALA A 72 7.83 -13.60 -2.89
CA ALA A 72 8.19 -14.67 -1.99
C ALA A 72 7.65 -16.03 -2.47
N LEU A 73 6.38 -16.09 -2.91
CA LEU A 73 5.77 -17.30 -3.46
C LEU A 73 6.44 -17.74 -4.77
N SER A 74 6.87 -16.79 -5.61
CA SER A 74 7.58 -17.09 -6.86
C SER A 74 8.92 -17.79 -6.58
N HIS A 75 9.68 -17.35 -5.59
CA HIS A 75 10.90 -18.03 -5.17
C HIS A 75 10.63 -19.44 -4.67
N LEU A 76 9.57 -19.63 -3.87
CA LEU A 76 9.19 -20.97 -3.38
C LEU A 76 8.72 -21.89 -4.53
N ALA A 77 7.93 -21.38 -5.45
CA ALA A 77 7.43 -22.15 -6.61
C ALA A 77 8.56 -22.56 -7.56
N SER A 78 9.61 -21.75 -7.66
CA SER A 78 10.79 -22.02 -8.48
C SER A 78 11.83 -22.92 -7.78
N HIS A 79 11.49 -23.45 -6.60
CA HIS A 79 12.39 -24.28 -5.77
C HIS A 79 13.72 -23.57 -5.42
N ASP A 80 13.71 -22.24 -5.37
CA ASP A 80 14.85 -21.46 -4.89
C ASP A 80 15.12 -21.73 -3.39
N PRO A 81 16.36 -21.59 -2.93
CA PRO A 81 16.65 -21.64 -1.50
C PRO A 81 15.76 -20.69 -0.70
N LEU A 82 15.27 -21.10 0.48
CA LEU A 82 14.38 -20.28 1.33
C LEU A 82 14.95 -18.90 1.64
N VAL A 83 16.29 -18.77 1.64
CA VAL A 83 16.96 -17.48 1.84
C VAL A 83 16.62 -16.47 0.74
N SER A 84 16.29 -16.92 -0.46
CA SER A 84 15.89 -16.05 -1.59
C SER A 84 14.52 -15.38 -1.38
N ALA A 85 13.67 -15.95 -0.55
CA ALA A 85 12.38 -15.35 -0.17
C ALA A 85 12.51 -14.33 0.98
N LEU A 86 13.65 -14.26 1.66
CA LEU A 86 13.84 -13.34 2.78
C LEU A 86 13.76 -11.86 2.40
N PRO A 87 14.44 -11.38 1.32
CA PRO A 87 14.36 -9.96 0.94
C PRO A 87 12.94 -9.43 0.77
N PRO A 88 12.04 -10.06 -0.02
CA PRO A 88 10.68 -9.58 -0.14
C PRO A 88 9.90 -9.66 1.18
N LEU A 89 10.14 -10.67 2.01
CA LEU A 89 9.49 -10.78 3.33
C LEU A 89 9.94 -9.71 4.31
N VAL A 90 11.21 -9.31 4.28
CA VAL A 90 11.74 -8.20 5.09
C VAL A 90 11.09 -6.89 4.66
N VAL A 91 11.03 -6.60 3.35
CA VAL A 91 10.37 -5.39 2.83
C VAL A 91 8.89 -5.39 3.21
N LEU A 92 8.19 -6.52 3.09
CA LEU A 92 6.81 -6.68 3.51
C LEU A 92 6.63 -6.36 5.01
N SER A 93 7.48 -6.93 5.86
CA SER A 93 7.42 -6.72 7.31
C SER A 93 7.63 -5.25 7.68
N VAL A 94 8.60 -4.58 7.06
CA VAL A 94 8.84 -3.14 7.25
C VAL A 94 7.65 -2.31 6.76
N ALA A 95 7.04 -2.68 5.63
CA ALA A 95 5.88 -1.99 5.09
C ALA A 95 4.65 -2.13 6.01
N LEU A 96 4.35 -3.35 6.47
CA LEU A 96 3.24 -3.61 7.39
C LEU A 96 3.44 -2.92 8.74
N LEU A 97 4.65 -2.94 9.28
CA LEU A 97 4.99 -2.22 10.51
C LEU A 97 4.81 -0.71 10.33
N SER A 98 5.28 -0.16 9.20
CA SER A 98 5.09 1.25 8.85
C SER A 98 3.62 1.63 8.72
N TRP A 99 2.81 0.77 8.13
CA TRP A 99 1.37 0.95 8.02
C TRP A 99 0.69 0.92 9.40
N TRP A 100 1.07 -0.02 10.25
CA TRP A 100 0.50 -0.18 11.60
C TRP A 100 0.85 0.97 12.53
N LEU A 101 2.09 1.45 12.47
CA LEU A 101 2.59 2.57 13.28
C LEU A 101 2.11 3.95 12.80
N ARG A 102 1.27 4.02 11.76
CA ARG A 102 0.74 5.31 11.27
C ARG A 102 -0.13 5.99 12.33
N PRO A 103 0.09 7.30 12.59
CA PRO A 103 -0.77 8.08 13.49
C PRO A 103 -2.22 8.06 13.03
N THR A 104 -3.16 8.09 13.98
CA THR A 104 -4.61 8.10 13.70
C THR A 104 -5.04 9.25 12.80
N SER A 105 -4.36 10.41 12.88
CA SER A 105 -4.58 11.57 11.99
C SER A 105 -4.28 11.32 10.51
N ARG A 106 -3.57 10.24 10.18
CA ARG A 106 -3.22 9.83 8.80
C ARG A 106 -3.94 8.57 8.35
N ARG A 107 -4.84 8.02 9.17
CA ARG A 107 -5.70 6.89 8.82
C ARG A 107 -6.98 7.40 8.16
N LEU A 108 -7.65 6.55 7.41
CA LEU A 108 -8.99 6.85 6.91
C LEU A 108 -9.95 6.91 8.11
N ASP A 109 -10.49 8.09 8.39
CA ASP A 109 -11.55 8.23 9.39
C ASP A 109 -12.84 7.64 8.82
N ALA A 110 -13.28 6.52 9.39
CA ALA A 110 -14.59 5.93 9.11
C ALA A 110 -15.75 6.83 9.60
N ARG A 111 -15.46 7.93 10.30
CA ARG A 111 -16.44 8.81 10.95
C ARG A 111 -16.90 10.01 10.13
N SER A 112 -16.43 10.19 8.90
CA SER A 112 -16.88 11.31 8.06
C SER A 112 -18.29 11.12 7.48
N HIS A 113 -19.04 10.10 7.91
CA HIS A 113 -20.46 9.91 7.60
C HIS A 113 -21.42 10.29 8.76
N THR A 114 -20.94 11.02 9.76
CA THR A 114 -21.89 11.68 10.66
C THR A 114 -22.66 12.73 9.84
N LEU A 115 -23.96 12.51 9.73
CA LEU A 115 -24.90 13.46 9.13
C LEU A 115 -24.61 14.88 9.62
N PRO A 116 -24.70 15.90 8.76
CA PRO A 116 -24.51 17.27 9.18
C PRO A 116 -25.34 17.56 10.43
N ARG A 117 -24.74 18.22 11.42
CA ARG A 117 -25.37 18.52 12.72
C ARG A 117 -26.75 19.19 12.57
N ALA A 118 -26.98 19.88 11.46
CA ALA A 118 -28.27 20.49 11.10
C ALA A 118 -29.39 19.46 10.87
N VAL A 119 -29.07 18.32 10.24
CA VAL A 119 -30.07 17.25 9.98
C VAL A 119 -30.45 16.54 11.27
N ASN A 120 -29.48 16.35 12.16
CA ASN A 120 -29.74 15.71 13.46
C ASN A 120 -30.58 16.62 14.40
N ALA A 121 -30.41 17.92 14.32
CA ALA A 121 -31.21 18.89 15.09
C ALA A 121 -32.68 18.91 14.65
N SER A 122 -32.96 18.80 13.34
CA SER A 122 -34.33 18.79 12.82
C SER A 122 -35.09 17.50 13.12
N LEU A 123 -34.41 16.39 13.37
CA LEU A 123 -35.03 15.11 13.75
C LEU A 123 -35.42 15.04 15.24
N HIS A 124 -34.87 15.92 16.06
CA HIS A 124 -35.14 15.98 17.51
C HIS A 124 -35.96 17.19 17.92
N GLU A 125 -36.47 17.98 16.97
CA GLU A 125 -37.40 19.07 17.27
C GLU A 125 -38.77 18.45 17.60
N PRO A 126 -39.25 18.56 18.84
CA PRO A 126 -40.59 18.04 19.18
C PRO A 126 -41.60 18.83 18.38
N LEU A 127 -42.50 18.11 17.68
CA LEU A 127 -43.68 18.69 17.03
C LEU A 127 -44.48 19.45 18.11
N SER A 128 -44.24 20.74 18.26
CA SER A 128 -45.10 21.61 19.03
C SER A 128 -46.42 21.69 18.31
N LEU A 129 -47.37 20.81 18.68
CA LEU A 129 -48.76 20.96 18.34
C LEU A 129 -49.24 22.31 18.87
N SER A 130 -49.31 23.32 18.00
CA SER A 130 -49.95 24.58 18.31
C SER A 130 -51.45 24.30 18.38
N THR A 131 -51.92 23.97 19.58
CA THR A 131 -53.34 24.16 19.93
C THR A 131 -53.56 25.65 20.03
N GLN A 132 -54.03 26.26 18.98
CA GLN A 132 -54.68 27.58 19.07
C GLN A 132 -56.18 27.37 19.32
N PRO A 133 -56.76 28.15 20.23
CA PRO A 133 -58.17 28.13 20.56
C PRO A 133 -59.07 28.70 19.46
#